data_bbbf9e2b879298792361e026980aada0
#
_entry.id   bbbf9e2b879298792361e026980aada0
#
_cell.length_a   1.000
_cell.length_b   1.000
_cell.length_c   1.000
_cell.angle_alpha   90.00
_cell.angle_beta   90.00
_cell.angle_gamma   90.00
#
_symmetry.space_group_name_H-M   'P 1'
#
loop_
_entity.id
_entity.type
_entity.pdbx_description
1 polymer ?
#
loop_
_entity_poly.entity_id
_entity_poly.type
_entity_poly.pdbx_seq_one_letter_code
_entity_poly.pdbx_strand_id
1 'polypeptide(L)'
;MRSLIFLLLFSPFVLANNYKLGSGDKIQIIVYGEEDLTTEITIDKSGVISFPFLKDIQVVDLSVKELERVIYQGLLGDYLISPQVSVSVVQYRPFYIHGQVNRPGGYPYQENLTFDKAIAVAGGLSIRASKSDWEITRKVNGEVVTIEANVATQIMPDDIIKIEQSFF
;
A
#
# COMPACT_ATOMS: atom_id res chain seq x y z
N MET A 1 20.91 -31.25 -42.08
CA MET A 1 20.31 -29.96 -41.66
C MET A 1 19.71 -30.16 -40.27
N ARG A 2 20.38 -29.67 -39.21
CA ARG A 2 19.90 -29.77 -37.83
C ARG A 2 19.29 -28.45 -37.44
N SER A 3 17.95 -28.43 -37.34
CA SER A 3 17.18 -27.26 -36.91
C SER A 3 17.34 -27.05 -35.42
N LEU A 4 17.98 -25.95 -35.01
CA LEU A 4 18.16 -25.55 -33.61
C LEU A 4 16.91 -24.77 -33.18
N ILE A 5 16.02 -25.41 -32.42
CA ILE A 5 14.86 -24.77 -31.81
C ILE A 5 15.33 -23.94 -30.61
N PHE A 6 15.32 -22.64 -30.76
CA PHE A 6 15.63 -21.67 -29.69
C PHE A 6 14.37 -21.51 -28.81
N LEU A 7 14.37 -22.21 -27.68
CA LEU A 7 13.30 -22.11 -26.67
C LEU A 7 13.46 -20.80 -25.89
N LEU A 8 12.69 -19.78 -26.25
CA LEU A 8 12.58 -18.50 -25.51
C LEU A 8 11.89 -18.78 -24.16
N LEU A 9 12.68 -18.85 -23.08
CA LEU A 9 12.17 -18.87 -21.72
C LEU A 9 11.56 -17.51 -21.37
N PHE A 10 10.24 -17.42 -21.45
CA PHE A 10 9.47 -16.30 -20.97
C PHE A 10 9.48 -16.39 -19.44
N SER A 11 10.38 -15.68 -18.76
CA SER A 11 10.35 -15.50 -17.31
C SER A 11 9.14 -14.66 -16.95
N PRO A 12 8.18 -15.15 -16.15
CA PRO A 12 7.11 -14.30 -15.65
C PRO A 12 7.73 -13.24 -14.74
N PHE A 13 7.58 -11.99 -15.13
CA PHE A 13 7.93 -10.84 -14.29
C PHE A 13 6.94 -10.82 -13.13
N VAL A 14 7.34 -11.37 -11.99
CA VAL A 14 6.58 -11.24 -10.75
C VAL A 14 6.63 -9.76 -10.36
N LEU A 15 5.55 -9.04 -10.58
CA LEU A 15 5.34 -7.71 -10.04
C LEU A 15 5.31 -7.86 -8.51
N ALA A 16 6.46 -7.71 -7.88
CA ALA A 16 6.53 -7.57 -6.44
C ALA A 16 5.65 -6.35 -6.07
N ASN A 17 4.73 -6.56 -5.15
CA ASN A 17 3.87 -5.51 -4.63
C ASN A 17 4.76 -4.46 -3.96
N ASN A 18 5.09 -3.40 -4.70
CA ASN A 18 5.98 -2.32 -4.25
C ASN A 18 5.19 -1.31 -3.41
N TYR A 19 4.42 -1.79 -2.41
CA TYR A 19 3.75 -0.90 -1.49
C TYR A 19 4.77 0.01 -0.81
N LYS A 20 4.48 1.32 -0.82
CA LYS A 20 5.27 2.33 -0.14
C LYS A 20 4.51 2.83 1.09
N LEU A 21 5.21 2.84 2.22
CA LEU A 21 4.71 3.35 3.47
C LEU A 21 4.33 4.82 3.35
N GLY A 22 3.28 5.22 4.06
CA GLY A 22 2.81 6.60 4.06
C GLY A 22 2.15 6.99 5.36
N SER A 23 1.88 8.29 5.50
CA SER A 23 1.20 8.83 6.68
C SER A 23 -0.19 8.21 6.85
N GLY A 24 -0.48 7.74 8.06
CA GLY A 24 -1.71 7.02 8.38
C GLY A 24 -1.57 5.51 8.42
N ASP A 25 -0.48 4.94 7.88
CA ASP A 25 -0.19 3.52 8.06
C ASP A 25 0.24 3.23 9.50
N LYS A 26 -0.19 2.10 10.02
CA LYS A 26 0.29 1.55 11.30
C LYS A 26 1.20 0.36 11.01
N ILE A 27 2.43 0.45 11.48
CA ILE A 27 3.45 -0.59 11.30
C ILE A 27 3.82 -1.22 12.64
N GLN A 28 4.19 -2.48 12.59
CA GLN A 28 4.82 -3.19 13.69
C GLN A 28 6.27 -3.45 13.32
N ILE A 29 7.17 -3.15 14.25
CA ILE A 29 8.60 -3.43 14.16
C ILE A 29 8.91 -4.44 15.25
N ILE A 30 9.51 -5.57 14.87
CA ILE A 30 9.95 -6.62 15.79
C ILE A 30 11.47 -6.76 15.64
N VAL A 31 12.17 -6.68 16.76
CA VAL A 31 13.59 -7.05 16.84
C VAL A 31 13.68 -8.32 17.68
N TYR A 32 13.98 -9.44 17.04
CA TYR A 32 13.97 -10.74 17.69
C TYR A 32 15.02 -10.83 18.80
N GLY A 33 14.55 -11.24 19.98
CA GLY A 33 15.38 -11.32 21.19
C GLY A 33 15.46 -10.02 21.99
N GLU A 34 14.87 -8.92 21.47
CA GLU A 34 14.88 -7.60 22.12
C GLU A 34 13.45 -7.09 22.26
N GLU A 35 12.74 -7.49 23.33
CA GLU A 35 11.33 -7.12 23.52
C GLU A 35 11.15 -5.60 23.67
N ASP A 36 12.11 -4.91 24.30
CA ASP A 36 12.10 -3.46 24.49
C ASP A 36 12.20 -2.66 23.17
N LEU A 37 12.63 -3.31 22.09
CA LEU A 37 12.69 -2.73 20.74
C LEU A 37 11.51 -3.12 19.87
N THR A 38 10.60 -3.99 20.37
CA THR A 38 9.39 -4.36 19.64
C THR A 38 8.30 -3.33 19.89
N THR A 39 7.81 -2.71 18.82
CA THR A 39 6.85 -1.60 18.93
C THR A 39 5.89 -1.52 17.76
N GLU A 40 4.71 -0.96 18.01
CA GLU A 40 3.76 -0.54 16.98
C GLU A 40 3.73 0.98 16.88
N ILE A 41 3.88 1.50 15.68
CA ILE A 41 3.94 2.94 15.43
C ILE A 41 2.97 3.29 14.30
N THR A 42 2.16 4.35 14.50
CA THR A 42 1.40 4.96 13.42
C THR A 42 2.25 6.08 12.81
N ILE A 43 2.46 6.01 11.49
CA ILE A 43 3.20 7.03 10.74
C ILE A 43 2.35 8.30 10.71
N ASP A 44 2.85 9.35 11.31
CA ASP A 44 2.17 10.64 11.35
C ASP A 44 2.39 11.45 10.06
N LYS A 45 1.88 12.70 10.06
CA LYS A 45 1.99 13.60 8.90
C LYS A 45 3.41 14.04 8.59
N SER A 46 4.35 13.95 9.55
CA SER A 46 5.75 14.26 9.32
C SER A 46 6.42 13.21 8.43
N GLY A 47 5.87 12.00 8.43
CA GLY A 47 6.43 10.86 7.71
C GLY A 47 7.68 10.29 8.38
N VAL A 48 7.93 10.66 9.63
CA VAL A 48 9.11 10.28 10.41
C VAL A 48 8.67 9.41 11.57
N ILE A 49 9.47 8.40 11.90
CA ILE A 49 9.31 7.63 13.13
C ILE A 49 10.53 7.81 14.04
N SER A 50 10.30 7.84 15.33
CA SER A 50 11.37 7.75 16.34
C SER A 50 11.49 6.30 16.78
N PHE A 51 12.70 5.74 16.68
CA PHE A 51 12.99 4.37 17.06
C PHE A 51 14.13 4.35 18.09
N PRO A 52 14.04 3.51 19.15
CA PRO A 52 15.07 3.47 20.21
C PRO A 52 16.47 3.30 19.63
N PHE A 53 17.43 4.01 20.22
CA PHE A 53 18.85 4.05 19.82
C PHE A 53 19.15 4.65 18.45
N LEU A 54 18.18 4.81 17.58
CA LEU A 54 18.36 5.39 16.25
C LEU A 54 17.92 6.86 16.23
N LYS A 55 18.46 7.62 15.29
CA LYS A 55 17.91 8.94 14.96
C LYS A 55 16.54 8.77 14.32
N ASP A 56 15.80 9.86 14.25
CA ASP A 56 14.54 9.89 13.50
C ASP A 56 14.72 9.34 12.08
N ILE A 57 13.81 8.45 11.69
CA ILE A 57 13.84 7.74 10.41
C ILE A 57 12.71 8.26 9.53
N GLN A 58 13.05 8.80 8.35
CA GLN A 58 12.07 9.13 7.32
C GLN A 58 11.56 7.83 6.71
N VAL A 59 10.26 7.55 6.85
CA VAL A 59 9.67 6.26 6.45
C VAL A 59 8.71 6.37 5.27
N VAL A 60 8.18 7.55 4.97
CA VAL A 60 7.33 7.78 3.80
C VAL A 60 8.14 7.47 2.53
N ASP A 61 7.48 6.79 1.58
CA ASP A 61 8.06 6.31 0.32
C ASP A 61 9.10 5.17 0.46
N LEU A 62 9.35 4.67 1.67
CA LEU A 62 10.08 3.41 1.83
C LEU A 62 9.14 2.21 1.68
N SER A 63 9.64 1.13 1.13
CA SER A 63 9.01 -0.19 1.29
C SER A 63 9.31 -0.75 2.68
N VAL A 64 8.52 -1.71 3.11
CA VAL A 64 8.74 -2.45 4.37
C VAL A 64 10.18 -2.99 4.44
N LYS A 65 10.68 -3.59 3.36
CA LYS A 65 12.05 -4.14 3.28
C LYS A 65 13.14 -3.07 3.35
N GLU A 66 12.90 -1.90 2.80
CA GLU A 66 13.83 -0.78 2.90
C GLU A 66 13.90 -0.29 4.35
N LEU A 67 12.77 -0.18 5.03
CA LEU A 67 12.73 0.19 6.45
C LEU A 67 13.42 -0.87 7.34
N GLU A 68 13.16 -2.17 7.11
CA GLU A 68 13.89 -3.25 7.80
C GLU A 68 15.40 -3.07 7.67
N ARG A 69 15.88 -2.78 6.48
CA ARG A 69 17.32 -2.59 6.21
C ARG A 69 17.87 -1.37 6.94
N VAL A 70 17.14 -0.26 6.96
CA VAL A 70 17.55 0.97 7.67
C VAL A 70 17.71 0.69 9.15
N ILE A 71 16.71 0.03 9.77
CA ILE A 71 16.76 -0.30 11.20
C ILE A 71 17.88 -1.33 11.48
N TYR A 72 18.00 -2.36 10.66
CA TYR A 72 19.08 -3.35 10.78
C TYR A 72 20.45 -2.69 10.77
N GLN A 73 20.72 -1.82 9.81
CA GLN A 73 22.01 -1.13 9.68
C GLN A 73 22.28 -0.18 10.85
N GLY A 74 21.24 0.47 11.35
CA GLY A 74 21.38 1.39 12.48
C GLY A 74 21.67 0.68 13.81
N LEU A 75 21.18 -0.55 13.99
CA LEU A 75 21.41 -1.33 15.22
C LEU A 75 22.71 -2.15 15.16
N LEU A 76 23.19 -2.49 13.95
CA LEU A 76 24.34 -3.37 13.75
C LEU A 76 25.64 -2.73 14.26
N GLY A 77 26.34 -3.45 15.10
CA GLY A 77 27.68 -3.10 15.60
C GLY A 77 27.66 -2.24 16.87
N ASP A 78 26.98 -1.11 16.84
CA ASP A 78 26.98 -0.18 17.99
C ASP A 78 26.05 -0.66 19.13
N TYR A 79 24.95 -1.35 18.79
CA TYR A 79 23.93 -1.79 19.74
C TYR A 79 23.77 -3.31 19.77
N LEU A 80 23.74 -3.95 18.61
CA LEU A 80 23.55 -5.42 18.49
C LEU A 80 24.58 -6.02 17.53
N ILE A 81 25.07 -7.21 17.86
CA ILE A 81 26.06 -7.92 17.04
C ILE A 81 25.41 -8.49 15.77
N SER A 82 24.18 -9.01 15.89
CA SER A 82 23.45 -9.63 14.79
C SER A 82 21.95 -9.39 14.94
N PRO A 83 21.48 -8.17 14.69
CA PRO A 83 20.06 -7.85 14.82
C PRO A 83 19.23 -8.63 13.79
N GLN A 84 18.08 -9.13 14.20
CA GLN A 84 17.08 -9.70 13.31
C GLN A 84 15.84 -8.82 13.39
N VAL A 85 15.59 -8.05 12.33
CA VAL A 85 14.53 -7.06 12.27
C VAL A 85 13.45 -7.52 11.29
N SER A 86 12.20 -7.45 11.71
CA SER A 86 11.03 -7.63 10.86
C SER A 86 10.11 -6.43 10.99
N VAL A 87 9.64 -5.93 9.85
CA VAL A 87 8.64 -4.87 9.79
C VAL A 87 7.42 -5.40 9.05
N SER A 88 6.24 -5.09 9.56
CA SER A 88 4.97 -5.42 8.90
C SER A 88 3.98 -4.26 9.00
N VAL A 89 3.09 -4.15 8.02
CA VAL A 89 1.98 -3.21 8.09
C VAL A 89 0.82 -3.89 8.83
N VAL A 90 0.44 -3.35 9.98
CA VAL A 90 -0.68 -3.85 10.80
C VAL A 90 -2.00 -3.27 10.29
N GLN A 91 -1.96 -2.02 9.86
CA GLN A 91 -3.12 -1.34 9.33
C GLN A 91 -2.68 -0.36 8.24
N TYR A 92 -3.27 -0.51 7.06
CA TYR A 92 -3.08 0.43 5.96
C TYR A 92 -3.96 1.67 6.15
N ARG A 93 -3.52 2.81 5.64
CA ARG A 93 -4.37 3.99 5.51
C ARG A 93 -5.58 3.68 4.64
N PRO A 94 -6.74 4.32 4.89
CA PRO A 94 -7.98 4.03 4.17
C PRO A 94 -7.91 4.43 2.69
N PHE A 95 -8.81 3.87 1.89
CA PHE A 95 -9.24 4.44 0.62
C PHE A 95 -10.60 5.12 0.78
N TYR A 96 -10.97 5.96 -0.17
CA TYR A 96 -12.22 6.71 -0.14
C TYR A 96 -13.04 6.41 -1.38
N ILE A 97 -14.36 6.31 -1.22
CA ILE A 97 -15.28 6.12 -2.33
C ILE A 97 -16.46 7.07 -2.18
N HIS A 98 -16.80 7.76 -3.28
CA HIS A 98 -17.90 8.69 -3.32
C HIS A 98 -18.65 8.65 -4.66
N GLY A 99 -19.72 9.46 -4.78
CA GLY A 99 -20.60 9.48 -5.94
C GLY A 99 -21.72 8.46 -5.81
N GLN A 100 -22.00 7.73 -6.89
CA GLN A 100 -23.18 6.88 -7.00
C GLN A 100 -22.96 5.47 -6.38
N VAL A 101 -22.64 5.44 -5.08
CA VAL A 101 -22.64 4.23 -4.25
C VAL A 101 -23.62 4.38 -3.09
N ASN A 102 -24.07 3.27 -2.52
CA ASN A 102 -25.07 3.29 -1.46
C ASN A 102 -24.52 3.88 -0.14
N ARG A 103 -23.25 3.70 0.15
CA ARG A 103 -22.60 4.20 1.37
C ARG A 103 -21.24 4.83 1.01
N PRO A 104 -21.23 6.12 0.60
CA PRO A 104 -19.98 6.85 0.36
C PRO A 104 -19.23 7.07 1.68
N GLY A 105 -17.87 7.06 1.62
CA GLY A 105 -17.03 7.27 2.80
C GLY A 105 -15.63 6.72 2.65
N GLY A 106 -14.88 6.73 3.77
CA GLY A 106 -13.55 6.12 3.87
C GLY A 106 -13.66 4.69 4.41
N TYR A 107 -12.91 3.78 3.81
CA TYR A 107 -12.92 2.36 4.15
C TYR A 107 -11.51 1.83 4.40
N PRO A 108 -11.33 0.91 5.35
CA PRO A 108 -10.05 0.26 5.56
C PRO A 108 -9.58 -0.44 4.28
N TYR A 109 -8.33 -0.19 3.89
CA TYR A 109 -7.74 -0.91 2.78
C TYR A 109 -7.34 -2.33 3.21
N GLN A 110 -7.46 -3.26 2.29
CA GLN A 110 -6.98 -4.63 2.42
C GLN A 110 -6.14 -4.99 1.20
N GLU A 111 -5.13 -5.83 1.38
CA GLU A 111 -4.30 -6.29 0.26
C GLU A 111 -5.13 -6.96 -0.83
N ASN A 112 -4.73 -6.73 -2.08
CA ASN A 112 -5.42 -7.22 -3.26
C ASN A 112 -6.89 -6.76 -3.39
N LEU A 113 -7.18 -5.54 -2.86
CA LEU A 113 -8.47 -4.91 -3.04
C LEU A 113 -8.64 -4.50 -4.51
N THR A 114 -9.73 -4.96 -5.13
CA THR A 114 -10.11 -4.57 -6.48
C THR A 114 -11.28 -3.58 -6.46
N PHE A 115 -11.52 -2.93 -7.57
CA PHE A 115 -12.55 -1.91 -7.68
C PHE A 115 -13.96 -2.46 -7.38
N ASP A 116 -14.29 -3.66 -7.83
CA ASP A 116 -15.58 -4.31 -7.52
C ASP A 116 -15.72 -4.62 -6.04
N LYS A 117 -14.65 -5.05 -5.36
CA LYS A 117 -14.65 -5.25 -3.91
C LYS A 117 -14.85 -3.93 -3.16
N ALA A 118 -14.22 -2.84 -3.63
CA ALA A 118 -14.41 -1.51 -3.07
C ALA A 118 -15.87 -1.05 -3.19
N ILE A 119 -16.50 -1.27 -4.35
CA ILE A 119 -17.96 -1.04 -4.51
C ILE A 119 -18.77 -1.90 -3.53
N ALA A 120 -18.44 -3.18 -3.40
CA ALA A 120 -19.18 -4.10 -2.53
C ALA A 120 -19.13 -3.64 -1.06
N VAL A 121 -17.97 -3.23 -0.53
CA VAL A 121 -17.85 -2.73 0.85
C VAL A 121 -18.60 -1.41 1.05
N ALA A 122 -18.72 -0.59 -0.01
CA ALA A 122 -19.53 0.62 -0.03
C ALA A 122 -21.05 0.34 -0.20
N GLY A 123 -21.47 -0.93 -0.10
CA GLY A 123 -22.88 -1.34 -0.16
C GLY A 123 -23.42 -1.47 -1.59
N GLY A 124 -22.55 -1.51 -2.60
CA GLY A 124 -22.91 -1.61 -4.01
C GLY A 124 -23.20 -0.27 -4.68
N LEU A 125 -23.39 -0.32 -5.99
CA LEU A 125 -23.77 0.85 -6.80
C LEU A 125 -25.19 1.30 -6.46
N SER A 126 -25.43 2.62 -6.50
CA SER A 126 -26.76 3.18 -6.44
C SER A 126 -27.54 2.91 -7.75
N ILE A 127 -28.87 3.14 -7.72
CA ILE A 127 -29.74 2.93 -8.89
C ILE A 127 -29.32 3.82 -10.08
N ARG A 128 -28.71 4.98 -9.80
CA ARG A 128 -28.30 5.97 -10.81
C ARG A 128 -26.82 5.83 -11.22
N ALA A 129 -26.10 4.84 -10.73
CA ALA A 129 -24.69 4.70 -11.01
C ALA A 129 -24.43 4.34 -12.47
N SER A 130 -23.41 4.97 -13.06
CA SER A 130 -22.81 4.46 -14.29
C SER A 130 -22.14 3.12 -14.03
N LYS A 131 -22.22 2.23 -15.02
CA LYS A 131 -21.61 0.89 -14.96
C LYS A 131 -20.23 0.85 -15.64
N SER A 132 -19.78 1.94 -16.20
CA SER A 132 -18.55 2.02 -16.99
C SER A 132 -17.68 3.25 -16.74
N ASP A 133 -18.28 4.35 -16.25
CA ASP A 133 -17.55 5.60 -16.08
C ASP A 133 -17.06 5.72 -14.63
N TRP A 134 -15.93 5.08 -14.38
CA TRP A 134 -15.33 5.00 -13.07
C TRP A 134 -13.92 5.56 -13.10
N GLU A 135 -13.62 6.37 -12.11
CA GLU A 135 -12.34 7.05 -11.99
C GLU A 135 -11.70 6.80 -10.62
N ILE A 136 -10.39 6.70 -10.62
CA ILE A 136 -9.57 6.68 -9.41
C ILE A 136 -8.65 7.88 -9.46
N THR A 137 -8.70 8.72 -8.45
CA THR A 137 -7.68 9.73 -8.20
C THR A 137 -6.63 9.14 -7.28
N ARG A 138 -5.39 9.08 -7.74
CA ARG A 138 -4.25 8.47 -7.05
C ARG A 138 -3.07 9.42 -7.02
N LYS A 139 -2.34 9.44 -5.91
CA LYS A 139 -1.07 10.14 -5.80
C LYS A 139 0.08 9.20 -6.21
N VAL A 140 0.79 9.57 -7.27
CA VAL A 140 1.93 8.81 -7.79
C VAL A 140 3.15 9.74 -7.84
N ASN A 141 4.21 9.40 -7.13
CA ASN A 141 5.45 10.22 -7.05
C ASN A 141 5.21 11.69 -6.68
N GLY A 142 4.23 11.94 -5.80
CA GLY A 142 3.88 13.28 -5.36
C GLY A 142 2.86 14.02 -6.24
N GLU A 143 2.59 13.55 -7.45
CA GLU A 143 1.59 14.09 -8.37
C GLU A 143 0.25 13.39 -8.25
N VAL A 144 -0.83 14.12 -8.45
CA VAL A 144 -2.19 13.58 -8.44
C VAL A 144 -2.58 13.24 -9.88
N VAL A 145 -2.89 11.97 -10.11
CA VAL A 145 -3.32 11.47 -11.42
C VAL A 145 -4.73 10.90 -11.34
N THR A 146 -5.51 11.06 -12.39
CA THR A 146 -6.81 10.40 -12.56
C THR A 146 -6.65 9.22 -13.52
N ILE A 147 -7.14 8.06 -13.12
CA ILE A 147 -7.02 6.79 -13.83
C ILE A 147 -8.44 6.30 -14.12
N GLU A 148 -8.72 5.98 -15.40
CA GLU A 148 -9.91 5.22 -15.75
C GLU A 148 -9.84 3.83 -15.15
N ALA A 149 -10.94 3.38 -14.56
CA ALA A 149 -10.98 2.13 -13.82
C ALA A 149 -12.01 1.15 -14.39
N ASN A 150 -11.77 -0.12 -14.13
CA ASN A 150 -12.71 -1.21 -14.38
C ASN A 150 -12.80 -2.12 -13.14
N VAL A 151 -13.66 -3.11 -13.17
CA VAL A 151 -13.91 -4.03 -12.03
C VAL A 151 -12.65 -4.70 -11.49
N ALA A 152 -11.67 -4.97 -12.33
CA ALA A 152 -10.42 -5.65 -11.96
C ALA A 152 -9.30 -4.67 -11.56
N THR A 153 -9.51 -3.36 -11.70
CA THR A 153 -8.51 -2.36 -11.34
C THR A 153 -8.14 -2.48 -9.86
N GLN A 154 -6.85 -2.58 -9.59
CA GLN A 154 -6.34 -2.66 -8.22
C GLN A 154 -6.47 -1.29 -7.53
N ILE A 155 -7.08 -1.31 -6.36
CA ILE A 155 -7.15 -0.15 -5.47
C ILE A 155 -5.91 -0.13 -4.60
N MET A 156 -5.44 1.07 -4.30
CA MET A 156 -4.31 1.31 -3.40
C MET A 156 -4.79 2.11 -2.18
N PRO A 157 -4.05 2.06 -1.07
CA PRO A 157 -4.30 2.95 0.06
C PRO A 157 -4.22 4.41 -0.38
N ASP A 158 -5.12 5.24 0.16
CA ASP A 158 -5.28 6.66 -0.15
C ASP A 158 -5.91 6.98 -1.53
N ASP A 159 -6.34 5.96 -2.29
CA ASP A 159 -7.10 6.18 -3.51
C ASP A 159 -8.45 6.83 -3.21
N ILE A 160 -8.87 7.72 -4.09
CA ILE A 160 -10.21 8.31 -4.09
C ILE A 160 -10.94 7.80 -5.31
N ILE A 161 -11.98 6.99 -5.07
CA ILE A 161 -12.81 6.39 -6.10
C ILE A 161 -14.03 7.27 -6.32
N LYS A 162 -14.29 7.59 -7.58
CA LYS A 162 -15.47 8.33 -8.01
C LYS A 162 -16.33 7.47 -8.92
N ILE A 163 -17.60 7.30 -8.54
CA ILE A 163 -18.63 6.63 -9.36
C ILE A 163 -19.55 7.71 -9.93
N GLU A 164 -19.50 7.86 -11.24
CA GLU A 164 -20.34 8.84 -11.93
C GLU A 164 -21.81 8.40 -12.01
N GLN A 165 -22.67 9.36 -12.26
CA GLN A 165 -24.08 9.12 -12.53
C GLN A 165 -24.27 8.70 -13.98
N SER A 166 -25.10 7.68 -14.22
CA SER A 166 -25.58 7.37 -15.56
C SER A 166 -26.54 8.46 -16.05
N PHE A 167 -26.38 8.86 -17.28
CA PHE A 167 -27.23 9.87 -17.91
C PHE A 167 -28.48 9.27 -18.59
N PHE A 168 -28.69 7.93 -18.50
CA PHE A 168 -29.79 7.23 -19.15
C PHE A 168 -30.48 6.27 -18.19
#